data_8da8bdf5e2d69bb1ea6d7070b988fc60
#
_entry.id   8da8bdf5e2d69bb1ea6d7070b988fc60
#
_cell.length_a   1.000
_cell.length_b   1.000
_cell.length_c   1.000
_cell.angle_alpha   90.00
_cell.angle_beta   90.00
_cell.angle_gamma   90.00
#
_symmetry.space_group_name_H-M   'P 1'
#
loop_
_entity.id
_entity.type
_entity.pdbx_description
1 polymer ?
#
loop_
_entity_poly.entity_id
_entity_poly.type
_entity_poly.pdbx_seq_one_letter_code
_entity_poly.pdbx_strand_id
1 'polypeptide(L)'
;MARQDASELAHRLARDAEAVCRHYLSAGRREGGYWLVGDVRNTPGRSMFVRLKESPKGPAGKWTDAATGEHGDLLDVIRESCGLIDFKDVADEARSFLSLPHPEPELDRARSRKPSAPAGSPEAARRLFAMSQPMERSPVESYLRRRGITALHRTGSLRFHP
;
A
#
# COMPACT_ATOMS: atom_id res chain seq x y z
N MET A 1 6.22 -8.08 10.94
CA MET A 1 5.15 -7.25 11.47
C MET A 1 3.96 -7.13 10.50
N ALA A 2 4.09 -6.70 9.25
CA ALA A 2 2.94 -6.55 8.33
C ALA A 2 2.06 -7.80 8.13
N ARG A 3 2.63 -9.00 8.13
CA ARG A 3 1.85 -10.26 7.98
C ARG A 3 0.99 -10.60 9.20
N GLN A 4 1.45 -10.26 10.41
CA GLN A 4 0.67 -10.47 11.63
C GLN A 4 -0.52 -9.51 11.69
N ASP A 5 -0.31 -8.25 11.27
CA ASP A 5 -1.38 -7.26 11.19
C ASP A 5 -2.46 -7.65 10.18
N ALA A 6 -2.08 -8.17 9.00
CA ALA A 6 -3.03 -8.65 8.00
C ALA A 6 -3.87 -9.81 8.51
N SER A 7 -3.24 -10.80 9.14
CA SER A 7 -3.93 -11.96 9.70
C SER A 7 -4.89 -11.56 10.84
N GLU A 8 -4.45 -10.67 11.71
CA GLU A 8 -5.28 -10.16 12.81
C GLU A 8 -6.51 -9.40 12.29
N LEU A 9 -6.31 -8.52 11.30
CA LEU A 9 -7.41 -7.79 10.66
C LEU A 9 -8.39 -8.74 9.96
N ALA A 10 -7.88 -9.71 9.20
CA ALA A 10 -8.71 -10.71 8.55
C ALA A 10 -9.55 -11.51 9.56
N HIS A 11 -8.98 -11.91 10.69
CA HIS A 11 -9.70 -12.59 11.75
C HIS A 11 -10.77 -11.72 12.41
N ARG A 12 -10.49 -10.44 12.62
CA ARG A 12 -11.48 -9.51 13.20
C ARG A 12 -12.63 -9.25 12.22
N LEU A 13 -12.34 -9.01 10.95
CA LEU A 13 -13.37 -8.88 9.91
C LEU A 13 -14.23 -10.14 9.80
N ALA A 14 -13.63 -11.33 9.95
CA ALA A 14 -14.35 -12.59 9.87
C ALA A 14 -15.39 -12.78 10.99
N ARG A 15 -15.17 -12.18 12.16
CA ARG A 15 -16.17 -12.18 13.26
C ARG A 15 -17.42 -11.39 12.89
N ASP A 16 -17.25 -10.34 12.09
CA ASP A 16 -18.31 -9.45 11.63
C ASP A 16 -18.58 -9.61 10.13
N ALA A 17 -18.31 -10.81 9.57
CA ALA A 17 -18.36 -11.08 8.14
C ALA A 17 -19.67 -10.63 7.46
N GLU A 18 -20.82 -10.79 8.14
CA GLU A 18 -22.10 -10.34 7.60
C GLU A 18 -22.19 -8.82 7.52
N ALA A 19 -21.70 -8.09 8.52
CA ALA A 19 -21.67 -6.63 8.51
C ALA A 19 -20.74 -6.10 7.42
N VAL A 20 -19.57 -6.71 7.25
CA VAL A 20 -18.64 -6.41 6.16
C VAL A 20 -19.30 -6.61 4.80
N CYS A 21 -19.94 -7.77 4.59
CA CYS A 21 -20.63 -8.06 3.35
C CYS A 21 -21.79 -7.10 3.07
N ARG A 22 -22.58 -6.72 4.07
CA ARG A 22 -23.65 -5.73 3.92
C ARG A 22 -23.11 -4.35 3.50
N HIS A 23 -21.95 -3.99 3.99
CA HIS A 23 -21.32 -2.69 3.69
C HIS A 23 -20.69 -2.67 2.31
N TYR A 24 -19.80 -3.62 2.01
CA TYR A 24 -19.00 -3.61 0.77
C TYR A 24 -19.65 -4.38 -0.39
N LEU A 25 -20.50 -5.34 -0.11
CA LEU A 25 -21.17 -6.21 -1.09
C LEU A 25 -22.70 -6.06 -0.99
N SER A 26 -23.18 -4.83 -0.99
CA SER A 26 -24.59 -4.48 -0.76
C SER A 26 -25.56 -5.03 -1.80
N ALA A 27 -25.08 -5.33 -3.03
CA ALA A 27 -25.89 -5.98 -4.08
C ALA A 27 -26.15 -7.47 -3.80
N GLY A 28 -25.46 -8.03 -2.80
CA GLY A 28 -25.62 -9.40 -2.38
C GLY A 28 -26.73 -9.60 -1.35
N ARG A 29 -26.94 -10.84 -0.96
CA ARG A 29 -27.90 -11.22 0.07
C ARG A 29 -27.41 -12.43 0.85
N ARG A 30 -27.91 -12.56 2.09
CA ARG A 30 -27.65 -13.72 2.91
C ARG A 30 -28.51 -14.90 2.50
N GLU A 31 -27.90 -16.05 2.29
CA GLU A 31 -28.57 -17.33 2.13
C GLU A 31 -27.91 -18.37 3.06
N GLY A 32 -28.61 -18.73 4.12
CA GLY A 32 -28.08 -19.65 5.14
C GLY A 32 -26.82 -19.15 5.83
N GLY A 33 -25.73 -19.88 5.67
CA GLY A 33 -24.39 -19.54 6.20
C GLY A 33 -23.51 -18.74 5.27
N TYR A 34 -24.04 -18.27 4.14
CA TYR A 34 -23.28 -17.58 3.11
C TYR A 34 -23.90 -16.24 2.73
N TRP A 35 -23.06 -15.33 2.24
CA TRP A 35 -23.46 -14.12 1.52
C TRP A 35 -23.22 -14.38 0.03
N LEU A 36 -24.25 -14.20 -0.79
CA LEU A 36 -24.20 -14.43 -2.23
C LEU A 36 -24.27 -13.11 -2.96
N VAL A 37 -23.38 -12.93 -3.95
CA VAL A 37 -23.25 -11.74 -4.78
C VAL A 37 -22.71 -12.16 -6.15
N GLY A 38 -22.69 -11.29 -7.14
CA GLY A 38 -22.17 -11.63 -8.48
C GLY A 38 -20.66 -11.79 -8.51
N ASP A 39 -19.94 -10.86 -7.93
CA ASP A 39 -18.47 -10.86 -7.86
C ASP A 39 -17.95 -10.01 -6.69
N VAL A 40 -16.63 -9.94 -6.55
CA VAL A 40 -15.95 -9.18 -5.51
C VAL A 40 -16.11 -7.65 -5.68
N ARG A 41 -16.54 -7.17 -6.85
CA ARG A 41 -16.81 -5.77 -7.15
C ARG A 41 -18.25 -5.37 -6.90
N ASN A 42 -18.98 -6.20 -6.18
CA ASN A 42 -20.37 -5.95 -5.78
C ASN A 42 -21.37 -5.91 -6.95
N THR A 43 -21.15 -6.70 -8.00
CA THR A 43 -22.15 -6.83 -9.07
C THR A 43 -23.35 -7.68 -8.61
N PRO A 44 -24.57 -7.41 -9.08
CA PRO A 44 -25.71 -8.28 -8.81
C PRO A 44 -25.49 -9.68 -9.37
N GLY A 45 -25.77 -10.71 -8.58
CA GLY A 45 -25.59 -12.11 -9.02
C GLY A 45 -25.53 -13.08 -7.86
N ARG A 46 -25.03 -14.31 -8.14
CA ARG A 46 -24.95 -15.41 -7.18
C ARG A 46 -23.70 -16.29 -7.39
N SER A 47 -22.77 -15.89 -8.23
CA SER A 47 -21.60 -16.71 -8.54
C SER A 47 -20.56 -16.70 -7.42
N MET A 48 -20.43 -15.59 -6.71
CA MET A 48 -19.54 -15.46 -5.57
C MET A 48 -20.29 -15.68 -4.26
N PHE A 49 -19.68 -16.46 -3.37
CA PHE A 49 -20.21 -16.71 -2.04
C PHE A 49 -19.13 -16.48 -0.97
N VAL A 50 -19.49 -15.71 0.05
CA VAL A 50 -18.66 -15.44 1.23
C VAL A 50 -19.19 -16.27 2.39
N ARG A 51 -18.31 -16.98 3.08
CA ARG A 51 -18.70 -17.77 4.26
C ARG A 51 -18.86 -16.84 5.47
N LEU A 52 -20.05 -16.82 6.05
CA LEU A 52 -20.39 -15.97 7.18
C LEU A 52 -20.08 -16.59 8.55
N LYS A 53 -19.97 -17.91 8.60
CA LYS A 53 -19.73 -18.68 9.83
C LYS A 53 -18.63 -19.70 9.59
N GLU A 54 -17.86 -19.96 10.63
CA GLU A 54 -16.92 -21.08 10.62
C GLU A 54 -17.67 -22.42 10.42
N SER A 55 -17.10 -23.30 9.64
CA SER A 55 -17.67 -24.59 9.33
C SER A 55 -16.56 -25.61 9.05
N PRO A 56 -16.86 -26.94 9.02
CA PRO A 56 -15.89 -27.95 8.62
C PRO A 56 -15.27 -27.71 7.24
N LYS A 57 -15.94 -26.91 6.38
CA LYS A 57 -15.47 -26.51 5.05
C LYS A 57 -14.47 -25.33 5.08
N GLY A 58 -14.21 -24.74 6.26
CA GLY A 58 -13.23 -23.69 6.44
C GLY A 58 -13.72 -22.49 7.27
N PRO A 59 -12.84 -21.52 7.52
CA PRO A 59 -13.10 -20.36 8.38
C PRO A 59 -14.11 -19.39 7.78
N ALA A 60 -14.74 -18.58 8.63
CA ALA A 60 -15.54 -17.44 8.22
C ALA A 60 -14.69 -16.40 7.46
N GLY A 61 -15.34 -15.55 6.66
CA GLY A 61 -14.68 -14.47 5.93
C GLY A 61 -13.94 -14.89 4.67
N LYS A 62 -13.92 -16.18 4.33
CA LYS A 62 -13.38 -16.64 3.05
C LYS A 62 -14.45 -16.66 1.97
N TRP A 63 -14.08 -16.25 0.78
CA TRP A 63 -14.98 -16.24 -0.37
C TRP A 63 -14.41 -17.04 -1.54
N THR A 64 -15.30 -17.46 -2.41
CA THR A 64 -14.98 -18.12 -3.69
C THR A 64 -15.98 -17.66 -4.73
N ASP A 65 -15.52 -17.36 -5.91
CA ASP A 65 -16.35 -17.12 -7.09
C ASP A 65 -16.37 -18.37 -7.95
N ALA A 66 -17.54 -18.97 -8.10
CA ALA A 66 -17.72 -20.20 -8.89
C ALA A 66 -17.62 -19.95 -10.40
N ALA A 67 -17.77 -18.72 -10.86
CA ALA A 67 -17.68 -18.37 -12.27
C ALA A 67 -16.23 -18.23 -12.74
N THR A 68 -15.36 -17.65 -11.91
CA THR A 68 -13.95 -17.39 -12.25
C THR A 68 -12.97 -18.36 -11.59
N GLY A 69 -13.38 -19.03 -10.50
CA GLY A 69 -12.51 -19.83 -9.65
C GLY A 69 -11.64 -19.02 -8.70
N GLU A 70 -11.80 -17.71 -8.69
CA GLU A 70 -11.09 -16.82 -7.77
C GLU A 70 -11.53 -17.02 -6.33
N HIS A 71 -10.66 -16.78 -5.40
CA HIS A 71 -10.92 -16.91 -3.98
C HIS A 71 -10.05 -15.96 -3.18
N GLY A 72 -10.50 -15.63 -1.98
CA GLY A 72 -9.77 -14.70 -1.12
C GLY A 72 -10.42 -14.57 0.25
N ASP A 73 -10.18 -13.43 0.88
CA ASP A 73 -10.76 -13.07 2.17
C ASP A 73 -11.39 -11.67 2.18
N LEU A 74 -11.85 -11.22 3.34
CA LEU A 74 -12.55 -9.94 3.45
C LEU A 74 -11.64 -8.72 3.23
N LEU A 75 -10.32 -8.84 3.37
CA LEU A 75 -9.40 -7.78 2.97
C LEU A 75 -9.35 -7.61 1.45
N ASP A 76 -9.44 -8.72 0.71
CA ASP A 76 -9.54 -8.66 -0.75
C ASP A 76 -10.87 -8.01 -1.19
N VAL A 77 -11.97 -8.29 -0.47
CA VAL A 77 -13.26 -7.62 -0.72
C VAL A 77 -13.13 -6.12 -0.53
N ILE A 78 -12.52 -5.66 0.57
CA ILE A 78 -12.32 -4.22 0.82
C ILE A 78 -11.46 -3.61 -0.29
N ARG A 79 -10.36 -4.27 -0.65
CA ARG A 79 -9.45 -3.82 -1.71
C ARG A 79 -10.19 -3.59 -3.03
N GLU A 80 -10.92 -4.59 -3.49
CA GLU A 80 -11.59 -4.55 -4.80
C GLU A 80 -12.81 -3.61 -4.80
N SER A 81 -13.61 -3.61 -3.73
CA SER A 81 -14.78 -2.74 -3.62
C SER A 81 -14.43 -1.26 -3.52
N CYS A 82 -13.32 -0.93 -2.85
CA CYS A 82 -12.85 0.44 -2.70
C CYS A 82 -11.84 0.85 -3.78
N GLY A 83 -11.39 -0.07 -4.64
CA GLY A 83 -10.38 0.21 -5.67
C GLY A 83 -9.01 0.57 -5.09
N LEU A 84 -8.65 -0.01 -3.93
CA LEU A 84 -7.40 0.29 -3.24
C LEU A 84 -6.26 -0.56 -3.83
N ILE A 85 -5.10 0.08 -4.01
CA ILE A 85 -3.91 -0.57 -4.60
C ILE A 85 -2.96 -1.01 -3.50
N ASP A 86 -2.70 -0.14 -2.53
CA ASP A 86 -1.74 -0.39 -1.47
C ASP A 86 -2.39 -1.12 -0.28
N PHE A 87 -1.68 -2.14 0.22
CA PHE A 87 -2.15 -2.88 1.39
C PHE A 87 -2.32 -1.99 2.63
N LYS A 88 -1.53 -0.93 2.75
CA LYS A 88 -1.65 0.03 3.85
C LYS A 88 -3.05 0.66 3.86
N ASP A 89 -3.52 1.10 2.70
CA ASP A 89 -4.83 1.75 2.56
C ASP A 89 -5.96 0.76 2.85
N VAL A 90 -5.80 -0.50 2.41
CA VAL A 90 -6.74 -1.60 2.74
C VAL A 90 -6.78 -1.85 4.25
N ALA A 91 -5.63 -1.87 4.90
CA ALA A 91 -5.55 -2.07 6.35
C ALA A 91 -6.13 -0.89 7.14
N ASP A 92 -5.93 0.34 6.66
CA ASP A 92 -6.48 1.53 7.29
C ASP A 92 -8.01 1.58 7.13
N GLU A 93 -8.54 1.22 5.96
CA GLU A 93 -9.99 1.08 5.73
C GLU A 93 -10.59 -0.03 6.61
N ALA A 94 -9.94 -1.18 6.69
CA ALA A 94 -10.38 -2.28 7.56
C ALA A 94 -10.41 -1.87 9.04
N ARG A 95 -9.43 -1.11 9.52
CA ARG A 95 -9.39 -0.57 10.88
C ARG A 95 -10.51 0.45 11.10
N SER A 96 -10.72 1.31 10.13
CA SER A 96 -11.81 2.30 10.15
C SER A 96 -13.16 1.62 10.29
N PHE A 97 -13.43 0.61 9.46
CA PHE A 97 -14.65 -0.19 9.52
C PHE A 97 -14.84 -0.85 10.90
N LEU A 98 -13.77 -1.43 11.46
CA LEU A 98 -13.78 -2.10 12.77
C LEU A 98 -13.73 -1.11 13.95
N SER A 99 -13.72 0.18 13.71
CA SER A 99 -13.51 1.22 14.73
C SER A 99 -12.25 0.99 15.60
N LEU A 100 -11.21 0.44 14.99
CA LEU A 100 -9.92 0.22 15.64
C LEU A 100 -9.06 1.48 15.54
N PRO A 101 -8.23 1.77 16.56
CA PRO A 101 -7.27 2.85 16.45
C PRO A 101 -6.33 2.56 15.27
N HIS A 102 -6.13 3.57 14.43
CA HIS A 102 -5.06 3.50 13.44
C HIS A 102 -3.74 3.42 14.21
N PRO A 103 -2.81 2.55 13.78
CA PRO A 103 -1.46 2.68 14.29
C PRO A 103 -1.06 4.13 14.04
N GLU A 104 -0.71 4.85 15.11
CA GLU A 104 -0.08 6.15 14.90
C GLU A 104 0.97 5.92 13.82
N PRO A 105 1.01 6.75 12.75
CA PRO A 105 2.12 6.66 11.83
C PRO A 105 3.32 6.65 12.75
N GLU A 106 4.09 5.56 12.73
CA GLU A 106 5.44 5.61 13.27
C GLU A 106 6.10 6.72 12.47
N LEU A 107 5.87 7.95 12.95
CA LEU A 107 6.58 9.12 12.53
C LEU A 107 8.02 8.68 12.65
N ASP A 108 8.54 8.20 11.55
CA ASP A 108 9.94 8.13 11.16
C ASP A 108 10.98 8.15 12.33
N ARG A 109 10.62 7.55 13.49
CA ARG A 109 11.59 7.30 14.57
C ARG A 109 12.68 6.35 14.11
N ALA A 110 12.41 5.54 13.09
CA ALA A 110 13.42 4.69 12.48
C ALA A 110 14.16 5.41 11.33
N ARG A 111 13.56 6.38 10.64
CA ARG A 111 14.28 7.25 9.70
C ARG A 111 15.05 8.36 10.40
N SER A 112 14.63 8.74 11.59
CA SER A 112 15.36 9.69 12.45
C SER A 112 16.61 9.07 13.11
N ARG A 113 16.89 7.79 12.92
CA ARG A 113 18.09 7.10 13.40
C ARG A 113 19.06 6.66 12.30
N LYS A 114 18.93 7.13 11.07
CA LYS A 114 20.16 7.35 10.30
C LYS A 114 20.95 8.38 11.10
N PRO A 115 22.22 8.09 11.47
CA PRO A 115 23.05 9.14 12.06
C PRO A 115 22.93 10.32 11.09
N SER A 116 22.28 11.37 11.53
CA SER A 116 22.25 12.63 10.81
C SER A 116 23.70 12.94 10.56
N ALA A 117 24.15 12.87 9.31
CA ALA A 117 25.44 13.42 8.98
C ALA A 117 25.45 14.81 9.64
N PRO A 118 26.49 15.17 10.40
CA PRO A 118 26.52 16.42 11.13
C PRO A 118 26.04 17.50 10.16
N ALA A 119 25.01 18.23 10.54
CA ALA A 119 24.38 19.23 9.68
C ALA A 119 25.51 20.15 9.23
N GLY A 120 25.93 20.01 7.97
CA GLY A 120 27.01 20.79 7.42
C GLY A 120 26.62 22.25 7.57
N SER A 121 27.48 23.08 8.15
CA SER A 121 27.17 24.48 8.29
C SER A 121 26.94 25.06 6.87
N PRO A 122 26.06 26.06 6.71
CA PRO A 122 25.89 26.75 5.44
C PRO A 122 27.21 27.25 4.85
N GLU A 123 28.16 27.58 5.73
CA GLU A 123 29.51 27.98 5.33
C GLU A 123 30.32 26.81 4.77
N ALA A 124 30.20 25.61 5.35
CA ALA A 124 30.86 24.40 4.82
C ALA A 124 30.32 24.04 3.44
N ALA A 125 29.01 24.15 3.24
CA ALA A 125 28.36 23.92 1.94
C ALA A 125 28.82 24.97 0.90
N ARG A 126 28.90 26.25 1.28
CA ARG A 126 29.41 27.33 0.40
C ARG A 126 30.89 27.12 0.05
N ARG A 127 31.69 26.67 1.01
CA ARG A 127 33.11 26.36 0.81
C ARG A 127 33.29 25.21 -0.16
N LEU A 128 32.52 24.12 0.02
CA LEU A 128 32.52 22.98 -0.89
C LEU A 128 32.12 23.40 -2.31
N PHE A 129 31.10 24.24 -2.42
CA PHE A 129 30.63 24.74 -3.71
C PHE A 129 31.68 25.66 -4.37
N ALA A 130 32.37 26.49 -3.59
CA ALA A 130 33.44 27.36 -4.10
C ALA A 130 34.66 26.58 -4.58
N MET A 131 34.96 25.42 -3.97
CA MET A 131 36.05 24.53 -4.36
C MET A 131 35.70 23.63 -5.55
N SER A 132 34.42 23.53 -5.89
CA SER A 132 33.97 22.68 -6.99
C SER A 132 34.17 23.38 -8.35
N GLN A 133 34.43 22.57 -9.37
CA GLN A 133 34.66 23.01 -10.73
C GLN A 133 33.41 22.96 -11.60
N PRO A 134 33.34 23.72 -12.70
CA PRO A 134 32.28 23.56 -13.70
C PRO A 134 32.19 22.10 -14.18
N MET A 135 30.97 21.64 -14.45
CA MET A 135 30.73 20.27 -14.94
C MET A 135 31.35 19.98 -16.31
N GLU A 136 31.60 21.01 -17.09
CA GLU A 136 32.13 20.91 -18.45
C GLU A 136 33.48 20.21 -18.46
N ARG A 137 33.66 19.25 -19.38
CA ARG A 137 34.86 18.42 -19.53
C ARG A 137 35.20 17.57 -18.29
N SER A 138 34.25 17.37 -17.40
CA SER A 138 34.43 16.53 -16.22
C SER A 138 33.89 15.09 -16.44
N PRO A 139 34.25 14.12 -15.58
CA PRO A 139 33.66 12.79 -15.61
C PRO A 139 32.12 12.81 -15.48
N VAL A 140 31.56 13.85 -14.83
CA VAL A 140 30.11 14.01 -14.65
C VAL A 140 29.45 14.29 -16.01
N GLU A 141 30.02 15.14 -16.84
CA GLU A 141 29.51 15.39 -18.19
C GLU A 141 29.53 14.12 -19.04
N SER A 142 30.61 13.37 -18.99
CA SER A 142 30.75 12.10 -19.72
C SER A 142 29.71 11.06 -19.23
N TYR A 143 29.45 10.98 -17.93
CA TYR A 143 28.45 10.10 -17.33
C TYR A 143 27.05 10.49 -17.79
N LEU A 144 26.69 11.76 -17.72
CA LEU A 144 25.35 12.25 -18.11
C LEU A 144 25.08 11.99 -19.60
N ARG A 145 26.06 12.28 -20.46
CA ARG A 145 25.96 12.01 -21.91
C ARG A 145 25.76 10.53 -22.23
N ARG A 146 26.48 9.64 -21.52
CA ARG A 146 26.27 8.18 -21.62
C ARG A 146 24.88 7.74 -21.22
N ARG A 147 24.23 8.45 -20.30
CA ARG A 147 22.86 8.22 -19.86
C ARG A 147 21.81 8.84 -20.79
N GLY A 148 22.21 9.43 -21.90
CA GLY A 148 21.31 10.07 -22.87
C GLY A 148 20.88 11.50 -22.48
N ILE A 149 21.44 12.06 -21.41
CA ILE A 149 21.17 13.44 -21.00
C ILE A 149 22.10 14.36 -21.77
N THR A 150 21.64 14.82 -22.94
CA THR A 150 22.45 15.63 -23.86
C THR A 150 22.21 17.13 -23.71
N ALA A 151 21.03 17.53 -23.23
CA ALA A 151 20.68 18.91 -22.95
C ALA A 151 21.24 19.34 -21.59
N LEU A 152 22.54 19.60 -21.54
CA LEU A 152 23.20 20.07 -20.32
C LEU A 152 23.14 21.60 -20.31
N HIS A 153 22.26 22.14 -19.48
CA HIS A 153 22.19 23.57 -19.28
C HIS A 153 23.44 24.06 -18.55
N ARG A 154 24.06 25.10 -19.05
CA ARG A 154 25.19 25.78 -18.41
C ARG A 154 24.73 26.61 -17.20
N THR A 155 24.08 25.94 -16.26
CA THR A 155 23.72 26.57 -14.98
C THR A 155 24.86 26.37 -13.99
N GLY A 156 25.25 27.41 -13.30
CA GLY A 156 26.25 27.31 -12.22
C GLY A 156 25.87 26.42 -11.05
N SER A 157 24.67 25.81 -11.12
CA SER A 157 24.11 24.96 -10.07
C SER A 157 24.65 23.53 -10.09
N LEU A 158 25.13 23.04 -11.23
CA LEU A 158 25.71 21.70 -11.38
C LEU A 158 27.25 21.82 -11.48
N ARG A 159 27.92 21.26 -10.48
CA ARG A 159 29.36 21.33 -10.36
C ARG A 159 29.97 19.97 -10.07
N PHE A 160 31.23 19.80 -10.41
CA PHE A 160 32.02 18.63 -10.11
C PHE A 160 33.00 18.92 -8.97
N HIS A 161 33.04 18.07 -7.97
CA HIS A 161 34.09 18.12 -6.93
C HIS A 161 35.08 17.00 -7.24
N PRO A 162 36.39 17.33 -7.46
CA PRO A 162 37.42 16.34 -7.75
C PRO A 162 37.70 15.44 -6.56
#